data_14960bb4b85b8021017d6f0b11254ff3
#
_entry.id   14960bb4b85b8021017d6f0b11254ff3
#
_cell.length_a   1.000
_cell.length_b   1.000
_cell.length_c   1.000
_cell.angle_alpha   90.00
_cell.angle_beta   90.00
_cell.angle_gamma   90.00
#
_symmetry.space_group_name_H-M   'P 1'
#
loop_
_entity.id
_entity.type
_entity.pdbx_description
1 polymer ?
#
loop_
_entity_poly.entity_id
_entity_poly.type
_entity_poly.pdbx_seq_one_letter_code
_entity_poly.pdbx_strand_id
1 'polypeptide(L)'
;HLMAAISADLPALCVVTGPMRAGSWRGERLGACTDCRRMWARHRAGELDAAAIQEVEDALCPTGGTCMVMGSASTMACLAETLGLMLPGGATPPSGSGERLRHAVASGRRAVELARHGPRPSEILSRASFENAMVVLGALSGSTNTIVHLTAIARRAGIAIGLDDFH
;
A
#
# COMPACT_ATOMS: atom_id res chain seq x y z
N HIS A 1 -8.77 -1.11 -8.60
CA HIS A 1 -9.26 0.29 -8.55
C HIS A 1 -8.48 1.19 -9.51
N LEU A 2 -7.12 1.23 -9.47
CA LEU A 2 -6.31 2.05 -10.39
C LEU A 2 -6.62 1.74 -11.86
N MET A 3 -6.65 0.46 -12.24
CA MET A 3 -7.01 0.06 -13.60
C MET A 3 -8.42 0.50 -14.01
N ALA A 4 -9.37 0.51 -13.08
CA ALA A 4 -10.73 0.98 -13.34
C ALA A 4 -10.74 2.49 -13.63
N ALA A 5 -10.05 3.29 -12.80
CA ALA A 5 -9.92 4.72 -13.01
C ALA A 5 -9.28 5.06 -14.37
N ILE A 6 -8.21 4.34 -14.72
CA ILE A 6 -7.50 4.50 -15.99
C ILE A 6 -8.39 4.11 -17.17
N SER A 7 -9.16 3.02 -17.05
CA SER A 7 -10.06 2.60 -18.14
C SER A 7 -11.22 3.56 -18.36
N ALA A 8 -11.72 4.18 -17.29
CA ALA A 8 -12.79 5.16 -17.38
C ALA A 8 -12.28 6.52 -17.88
N ASP A 9 -10.98 6.77 -17.74
CA ASP A 9 -10.29 8.02 -18.02
C ASP A 9 -11.03 9.25 -17.46
N LEU A 10 -11.50 9.12 -16.23
CA LEU A 10 -12.12 10.21 -15.48
C LEU A 10 -11.17 10.71 -14.41
N PRO A 11 -11.18 12.03 -14.07
CA PRO A 11 -10.43 12.53 -12.95
C PRO A 11 -10.66 11.71 -11.69
N ALA A 12 -9.61 11.15 -11.14
CA ALA A 12 -9.67 10.20 -10.03
C ALA A 12 -8.60 10.46 -8.99
N LEU A 13 -8.93 10.19 -7.75
CA LEU A 13 -8.01 10.29 -6.62
C LEU A 13 -8.15 9.07 -5.71
N CYS A 14 -7.02 8.42 -5.43
CA CYS A 14 -6.98 7.30 -4.50
C CYS A 14 -6.91 7.78 -3.05
N VAL A 15 -7.71 7.17 -2.21
CA VAL A 15 -7.61 7.30 -0.74
C VAL A 15 -7.52 5.90 -0.17
N VAL A 16 -6.42 5.60 0.50
CA VAL A 16 -6.18 4.29 1.09
C VAL A 16 -6.50 4.31 2.58
N THR A 17 -6.87 3.16 3.14
CA THR A 17 -7.13 3.02 4.57
C THR A 17 -5.87 3.28 5.41
N GLY A 18 -4.70 2.96 4.87
CA GLY A 18 -3.42 2.98 5.58
C GLY A 18 -3.12 1.68 6.31
N PRO A 19 -1.87 1.45 6.68
CA PRO A 19 -1.45 0.26 7.40
C PRO A 19 -1.99 0.25 8.84
N MET A 20 -2.19 -0.94 9.39
CA MET A 20 -2.38 -1.10 10.82
C MET A 20 -1.09 -0.75 11.57
N ARG A 21 -1.19 -0.47 12.86
CA ARG A 21 -0.01 -0.31 13.72
C ARG A 21 0.71 -1.63 13.89
N ALA A 22 2.02 -1.58 14.12
CA ALA A 22 2.77 -2.78 14.47
C ALA A 22 2.32 -3.30 15.83
N GLY A 23 2.15 -4.61 15.94
CA GLY A 23 1.86 -5.27 17.19
C GLY A 23 3.10 -5.43 18.07
N SER A 24 2.90 -5.81 19.31
CA SER A 24 3.97 -6.21 20.20
C SER A 24 3.48 -7.26 21.18
N TRP A 25 4.34 -8.20 21.54
CA TRP A 25 4.08 -9.20 22.55
C TRP A 25 5.29 -9.33 23.48
N ARG A 26 5.07 -9.16 24.78
CA ARG A 26 6.10 -9.20 25.84
C ARG A 26 7.33 -8.32 25.52
N GLY A 27 7.10 -7.12 24.95
CA GLY A 27 8.14 -6.18 24.59
C GLY A 27 8.80 -6.43 23.22
N GLU A 28 8.50 -7.54 22.57
CA GLU A 28 8.97 -7.86 21.22
C GLU A 28 7.99 -7.31 20.18
N ARG A 29 8.50 -6.57 19.18
CA ARG A 29 7.69 -6.08 18.06
C ARG A 29 7.31 -7.23 17.14
N LEU A 30 6.05 -7.30 16.78
CA LEU A 30 5.51 -8.30 15.87
C LEU A 30 5.27 -7.69 14.48
N GLY A 31 5.73 -8.40 13.45
CA GLY A 31 5.45 -8.13 12.03
C GLY A 31 4.70 -9.29 11.40
N ALA A 32 3.43 -9.10 11.14
CA ALA A 32 2.50 -9.97 10.39
C ALA A 32 2.93 -11.45 10.17
N CYS A 33 3.03 -11.85 8.89
CA CYS A 33 3.19 -13.27 8.52
C CYS A 33 4.49 -13.92 9.00
N THR A 34 5.59 -13.18 9.07
CA THR A 34 6.90 -13.71 9.49
C THR A 34 6.85 -14.11 10.96
N ASP A 35 6.35 -13.23 11.81
CA ASP A 35 6.26 -13.50 13.25
C ASP A 35 5.14 -14.49 13.58
N CYS A 36 4.02 -14.45 12.84
CA CYS A 36 3.00 -15.50 12.95
C CYS A 36 3.62 -16.88 12.75
N ARG A 37 4.36 -17.09 11.65
CA ARG A 37 5.02 -18.38 11.37
C ARG A 37 6.03 -18.76 12.44
N ARG A 38 6.84 -17.83 12.90
CA ARG A 38 7.87 -18.02 13.93
C ARG A 38 7.23 -18.42 15.27
N MET A 39 6.21 -17.73 15.71
CA MET A 39 5.54 -17.99 16.98
C MET A 39 4.77 -19.30 16.97
N TRP A 40 4.08 -19.62 15.87
CA TRP A 40 3.45 -20.92 15.71
C TRP A 40 4.46 -22.08 15.63
N ALA A 41 5.66 -21.86 15.08
CA ALA A 41 6.72 -22.87 15.12
C ALA A 41 7.17 -23.13 16.57
N ARG A 42 7.32 -22.09 17.38
CA ARG A 42 7.65 -22.19 18.80
C ARG A 42 6.55 -22.91 19.60
N HIS A 43 5.27 -22.61 19.29
CA HIS A 43 4.15 -23.33 19.90
C HIS A 43 4.19 -24.83 19.57
N ARG A 44 4.41 -25.19 18.30
CA ARG A 44 4.54 -26.61 17.90
C ARG A 44 5.75 -27.30 18.51
N ALA A 45 6.80 -26.56 18.83
CA ALA A 45 7.97 -27.07 19.55
C ALA A 45 7.75 -27.23 21.07
N GLY A 46 6.59 -26.84 21.58
CA GLY A 46 6.27 -26.88 23.01
C GLY A 46 6.88 -25.73 23.83
N GLU A 47 7.46 -24.71 23.19
CA GLU A 47 8.05 -23.55 23.86
C GLU A 47 6.99 -22.53 24.31
N LEU A 48 5.86 -22.50 23.66
CA LEU A 48 4.72 -21.64 23.97
C LEU A 48 3.49 -22.50 24.21
N ASP A 49 2.78 -22.25 25.30
CA ASP A 49 1.50 -22.88 25.58
C ASP A 49 0.35 -22.25 24.76
N ALA A 50 -0.84 -22.80 24.90
CA ALA A 50 -2.02 -22.34 24.17
C ALA A 50 -2.43 -20.91 24.53
N ALA A 51 -2.22 -20.48 25.78
CA ALA A 51 -2.54 -19.12 26.20
C ALA A 51 -1.56 -18.12 25.59
N ALA A 52 -0.27 -18.43 25.59
CA ALA A 52 0.76 -17.57 25.01
C ALA A 52 0.61 -17.40 23.50
N ILE A 53 0.26 -18.46 22.75
CA ILE A 53 0.05 -18.30 21.31
C ILE A 53 -1.22 -17.51 21.01
N GLN A 54 -2.27 -17.60 21.83
CA GLN A 54 -3.46 -16.76 21.69
C GLN A 54 -3.13 -15.28 21.93
N GLU A 55 -2.34 -14.95 22.97
CA GLU A 55 -1.86 -13.58 23.19
C GLU A 55 -1.10 -13.03 21.96
N VAL A 56 -0.29 -13.86 21.32
CA VAL A 56 0.43 -13.49 20.10
C VAL A 56 -0.54 -13.21 18.94
N GLU A 57 -1.53 -14.08 18.73
CA GLU A 57 -2.53 -13.88 17.66
C GLU A 57 -3.30 -12.58 17.84
N ASP A 58 -3.73 -12.27 19.05
CA ASP A 58 -4.42 -11.03 19.37
C ASP A 58 -3.53 -9.80 19.10
N ALA A 59 -2.23 -9.93 19.35
CA ALA A 59 -1.26 -8.87 19.14
C ALA A 59 -0.81 -8.70 17.68
N LEU A 60 -1.01 -9.69 16.80
CA LEU A 60 -0.64 -9.62 15.39
C LEU A 60 -1.49 -8.65 14.56
N CYS A 61 -2.73 -8.38 14.98
CA CYS A 61 -3.65 -7.47 14.31
C CYS A 61 -4.21 -6.43 15.30
N PRO A 62 -3.37 -5.55 15.84
CA PRO A 62 -3.74 -4.69 16.97
C PRO A 62 -4.70 -3.56 16.61
N THR A 63 -4.83 -3.21 15.33
CA THR A 63 -5.73 -2.14 14.85
C THR A 63 -6.29 -2.47 13.48
N GLY A 64 -7.35 -1.79 13.08
CA GLY A 64 -7.80 -1.80 11.69
C GLY A 64 -6.74 -1.26 10.74
N GLY A 65 -6.81 -1.62 9.47
CA GLY A 65 -5.88 -1.19 8.43
C GLY A 65 -5.41 -2.34 7.53
N THR A 66 -4.55 -2.02 6.58
CA THR A 66 -3.85 -3.03 5.78
C THR A 66 -2.68 -3.61 6.59
N CYS A 67 -2.06 -4.66 6.07
CA CYS A 67 -0.90 -5.27 6.74
C CYS A 67 0.17 -4.23 7.07
N MET A 68 0.76 -4.30 8.28
CA MET A 68 1.77 -3.35 8.75
C MET A 68 3.13 -3.48 8.08
N VAL A 69 3.42 -4.61 7.42
CA VAL A 69 4.67 -4.77 6.68
C VAL A 69 4.58 -4.16 5.28
N MET A 70 5.73 -3.85 4.67
CA MET A 70 5.82 -3.34 3.30
C MET A 70 5.54 -4.48 2.30
N GLY A 71 4.32 -5.03 2.37
CA GLY A 71 3.79 -6.00 1.41
C GLY A 71 3.08 -5.31 0.25
N SER A 72 2.31 -6.06 -0.52
CA SER A 72 1.65 -5.57 -1.74
C SER A 72 0.75 -4.36 -1.48
N ALA A 73 0.00 -4.33 -0.38
CA ALA A 73 -0.91 -3.23 -0.08
C ALA A 73 -0.17 -1.91 0.17
N SER A 74 0.83 -1.90 1.05
CA SER A 74 1.60 -0.69 1.36
C SER A 74 2.46 -0.26 0.18
N THR A 75 3.09 -1.20 -0.52
CA THR A 75 3.85 -0.89 -1.74
C THR A 75 2.95 -0.24 -2.79
N MET A 76 1.78 -0.83 -3.09
CA MET A 76 0.86 -0.25 -4.08
C MET A 76 0.29 1.10 -3.64
N ALA A 77 0.12 1.36 -2.35
CA ALA A 77 -0.26 2.68 -1.85
C ALA A 77 0.82 3.73 -2.19
N CYS A 78 2.10 3.42 -1.91
CA CYS A 78 3.22 4.30 -2.25
C CYS A 78 3.31 4.53 -3.77
N LEU A 79 3.09 3.50 -4.57
CA LEU A 79 3.14 3.64 -6.03
C LEU A 79 1.94 4.42 -6.59
N ALA A 80 0.75 4.31 -6.01
CA ALA A 80 -0.39 5.14 -6.39
C ALA A 80 -0.11 6.63 -6.13
N GLU A 81 0.59 6.95 -5.04
CA GLU A 81 1.06 8.29 -4.73
C GLU A 81 2.12 8.74 -5.74
N THR A 82 3.13 7.91 -6.02
CA THR A 82 4.20 8.20 -7.01
C THR A 82 3.67 8.40 -8.42
N LEU A 83 2.64 7.65 -8.81
CA LEU A 83 1.96 7.79 -10.11
C LEU A 83 1.11 9.07 -10.21
N GLY A 84 1.01 9.88 -9.14
CA GLY A 84 0.21 11.11 -9.14
C GLY A 84 -1.30 10.90 -8.94
N LEU A 85 -1.73 9.70 -8.59
CA LEU A 85 -3.14 9.35 -8.38
C LEU A 85 -3.56 9.39 -6.89
N MET A 86 -2.74 9.98 -6.03
CA MET A 86 -3.00 10.21 -4.61
C MET A 86 -2.36 11.55 -4.20
N LEU A 87 -2.90 12.22 -3.19
CA LEU A 87 -2.24 13.38 -2.62
C LEU A 87 -0.95 12.96 -1.89
N PRO A 88 0.13 13.76 -1.99
CA PRO A 88 1.37 13.49 -1.27
C PRO A 88 1.17 13.26 0.23
N GLY A 89 1.90 12.28 0.77
CA GLY A 89 1.81 11.87 2.18
C GLY A 89 0.62 10.98 2.49
N GLY A 90 -0.10 10.48 1.48
CA GLY A 90 -1.28 9.65 1.65
C GLY A 90 -1.02 8.17 1.84
N ALA A 91 0.12 7.65 1.42
CA ALA A 91 0.37 6.21 1.43
C ALA A 91 0.63 5.65 2.84
N THR A 92 1.41 6.34 3.67
CA THR A 92 2.01 5.80 4.89
C THR A 92 1.29 6.04 6.21
N PRO A 93 0.46 7.09 6.40
CA PRO A 93 -0.19 7.30 7.69
C PRO A 93 -1.00 6.08 8.14
N PRO A 94 -0.85 5.64 9.40
CA PRO A 94 -1.60 4.50 9.92
C PRO A 94 -3.11 4.72 9.90
N SER A 95 -3.86 3.64 9.71
CA SER A 95 -5.32 3.64 9.85
C SER A 95 -5.74 4.18 11.21
N GLY A 96 -6.79 5.00 11.23
CA GLY A 96 -7.32 5.60 12.46
C GLY A 96 -6.45 6.71 13.07
N SER A 97 -5.32 7.10 12.45
CA SER A 97 -4.52 8.23 12.91
C SER A 97 -5.15 9.57 12.53
N GLY A 98 -4.88 10.62 13.34
CA GLY A 98 -5.31 11.98 13.00
C GLY A 98 -4.73 12.47 11.67
N GLU A 99 -3.54 12.01 11.32
CA GLU A 99 -2.91 12.32 10.03
C GLU A 99 -3.72 11.71 8.86
N ARG A 100 -4.14 10.45 8.98
CA ARG A 100 -5.01 9.79 8.01
C ARG A 100 -6.34 10.53 7.83
N LEU A 101 -6.94 10.99 8.92
CA LEU A 101 -8.19 11.75 8.86
C LEU A 101 -8.00 13.10 8.16
N ARG A 102 -6.92 13.84 8.47
CA ARG A 102 -6.61 15.10 7.77
C ARG A 102 -6.36 14.87 6.28
N HIS A 103 -5.65 13.81 5.93
CA HIS A 103 -5.42 13.45 4.52
C HIS A 103 -6.73 13.10 3.80
N ALA A 104 -7.64 12.37 4.45
CA ALA A 104 -8.95 12.06 3.89
C ALA A 104 -9.78 13.32 3.63
N VAL A 105 -9.78 14.28 4.57
CA VAL A 105 -10.45 15.57 4.38
C VAL A 105 -9.83 16.36 3.22
N ALA A 106 -8.49 16.43 3.13
CA ALA A 106 -7.80 17.10 2.02
C ALA A 106 -8.13 16.43 0.69
N SER A 107 -8.17 15.10 0.66
CA SER A 107 -8.53 14.32 -0.54
C SER A 107 -9.96 14.59 -0.98
N GLY A 108 -10.91 14.71 -0.04
CA GLY A 108 -12.29 15.08 -0.35
C GLY A 108 -12.41 16.47 -0.99
N ARG A 109 -11.68 17.45 -0.48
CA ARG A 109 -11.61 18.79 -1.08
C ARG A 109 -11.02 18.72 -2.50
N ARG A 110 -9.91 18.01 -2.65
CA ARG A 110 -9.27 17.83 -3.95
C ARG A 110 -10.16 17.10 -4.96
N ALA A 111 -10.96 16.14 -4.53
CA ALA A 111 -11.88 15.43 -5.41
C ALA A 111 -12.92 16.36 -6.05
N VAL A 112 -13.42 17.35 -5.29
CA VAL A 112 -14.35 18.38 -5.84
C VAL A 112 -13.66 19.25 -6.89
N GLU A 113 -12.41 19.64 -6.66
CA GLU A 113 -11.62 20.42 -7.64
C GLU A 113 -11.35 19.58 -8.90
N LEU A 114 -10.96 18.32 -8.73
CA LEU A 114 -10.71 17.39 -9.83
C LEU A 114 -11.96 17.18 -10.68
N ALA A 115 -13.13 17.05 -10.07
CA ALA A 115 -14.38 16.88 -10.81
C ALA A 115 -14.73 18.08 -11.69
N ARG A 116 -14.22 19.27 -11.36
CA ARG A 116 -14.47 20.51 -12.15
C ARG A 116 -13.45 20.72 -13.24
N HIS A 117 -12.17 20.57 -12.92
CA HIS A 117 -11.06 20.98 -13.76
C HIS A 117 -9.82 20.09 -13.63
N GLY A 118 -9.98 18.89 -13.08
CA GLY A 118 -8.86 17.99 -12.81
C GLY A 118 -8.34 17.29 -14.06
N PRO A 119 -7.04 16.93 -14.07
CA PRO A 119 -6.49 16.11 -15.11
C PRO A 119 -7.05 14.69 -15.06
N ARG A 120 -7.16 14.08 -16.22
CA ARG A 120 -7.52 12.67 -16.38
C ARG A 120 -6.29 11.79 -16.16
N PRO A 121 -6.46 10.49 -15.86
CA PRO A 121 -5.34 9.56 -15.79
C PRO A 121 -4.45 9.57 -17.04
N SER A 122 -5.02 9.70 -18.23
CA SER A 122 -4.27 9.79 -19.49
C SER A 122 -3.37 11.04 -19.60
N GLU A 123 -3.67 12.09 -18.85
CA GLU A 123 -2.89 13.32 -18.81
C GLU A 123 -1.80 13.31 -17.72
N ILE A 124 -1.95 12.44 -16.71
CA ILE A 124 -1.00 12.28 -15.59
C ILE A 124 0.02 11.18 -15.90
N LEU A 125 -0.46 10.04 -16.43
CA LEU A 125 0.35 8.85 -16.58
C LEU A 125 1.20 8.94 -17.87
N SER A 126 2.49 8.76 -17.68
CA SER A 126 3.47 8.71 -18.75
C SER A 126 4.48 7.61 -18.49
N ARG A 127 5.32 7.26 -19.45
CA ARG A 127 6.42 6.32 -19.22
C ARG A 127 7.28 6.77 -18.03
N ALA A 128 7.61 8.06 -17.95
CA ALA A 128 8.42 8.61 -16.87
C ALA A 128 7.76 8.45 -15.49
N SER A 129 6.42 8.56 -15.37
CA SER A 129 5.74 8.32 -14.10
C SER A 129 5.86 6.86 -13.64
N PHE A 130 5.86 5.90 -14.58
CA PHE A 130 6.09 4.49 -14.26
C PHE A 130 7.56 4.19 -13.94
N GLU A 131 8.51 4.83 -14.62
CA GLU A 131 9.94 4.73 -14.29
C GLU A 131 10.19 5.24 -12.86
N ASN A 132 9.61 6.37 -12.48
CA ASN A 132 9.65 6.85 -11.10
C ASN A 132 9.04 5.83 -10.12
N ALA A 133 7.94 5.20 -10.48
CA ALA A 133 7.32 4.16 -9.64
C ALA A 133 8.23 2.94 -9.48
N MET A 134 8.97 2.53 -10.52
CA MET A 134 9.95 1.44 -10.44
C MET A 134 11.14 1.81 -9.54
N VAL A 135 11.65 3.05 -9.63
CA VAL A 135 12.69 3.54 -8.73
C VAL A 135 12.22 3.52 -7.26
N VAL A 136 11.00 4.00 -7.01
CA VAL A 136 10.42 3.97 -5.66
C VAL A 136 10.20 2.53 -5.19
N LEU A 137 9.75 1.61 -6.05
CA LEU A 137 9.61 0.20 -5.72
C LEU A 137 10.95 -0.40 -5.25
N GLY A 138 12.04 -0.12 -5.97
CA GLY A 138 13.39 -0.56 -5.60
C GLY A 138 13.86 0.05 -4.29
N ALA A 139 13.69 1.36 -4.12
CA ALA A 139 14.10 2.09 -2.91
C ALA A 139 13.37 1.60 -1.64
N LEU A 140 12.10 1.23 -1.77
CA LEU A 140 11.31 0.67 -0.66
C LEU A 140 11.62 -0.80 -0.38
N SER A 141 12.38 -1.47 -1.22
CA SER A 141 12.46 -2.96 -1.23
C SER A 141 11.05 -3.57 -1.19
N GLY A 142 10.17 -3.03 -2.02
CA GLY A 142 8.74 -3.32 -1.99
C GLY A 142 8.41 -4.74 -2.48
N SER A 143 7.12 -5.07 -2.44
CA SER A 143 6.64 -6.40 -2.84
C SER A 143 6.87 -6.69 -4.33
N THR A 144 7.43 -7.83 -4.66
CA THR A 144 7.60 -8.32 -6.04
C THR A 144 6.28 -8.52 -6.78
N ASN A 145 5.16 -8.73 -6.07
CA ASN A 145 3.83 -8.76 -6.67
C ASN A 145 3.51 -7.45 -7.42
N THR A 146 4.14 -6.36 -7.03
CA THR A 146 3.94 -5.05 -7.63
C THR A 146 4.42 -4.98 -9.07
N ILE A 147 5.40 -5.80 -9.47
CA ILE A 147 5.87 -5.91 -10.86
C ILE A 147 4.68 -6.30 -11.77
N VAL A 148 3.93 -7.33 -11.38
CA VAL A 148 2.73 -7.77 -12.09
C VAL A 148 1.67 -6.66 -12.12
N HIS A 149 1.48 -5.98 -11.00
CA HIS A 149 0.48 -4.91 -10.90
C HIS A 149 0.86 -3.70 -11.75
N LEU A 150 2.11 -3.21 -11.68
CA LEU A 150 2.56 -2.07 -12.49
C LEU A 150 2.49 -2.37 -13.99
N THR A 151 2.94 -3.55 -14.41
CA THR A 151 2.85 -3.97 -15.81
C THR A 151 1.40 -3.98 -16.30
N ALA A 152 0.46 -4.51 -15.50
CA ALA A 152 -0.94 -4.53 -15.83
C ALA A 152 -1.56 -3.11 -15.89
N ILE A 153 -1.18 -2.23 -14.97
CA ILE A 153 -1.64 -0.84 -14.91
C ILE A 153 -1.11 -0.06 -16.11
N ALA A 154 0.19 -0.18 -16.41
CA ALA A 154 0.82 0.47 -17.56
C ALA A 154 0.18 0.05 -18.88
N ARG A 155 -0.04 -1.26 -19.06
CA ARG A 155 -0.73 -1.77 -20.24
C ARG A 155 -2.14 -1.19 -20.39
N ARG A 156 -2.86 -0.99 -19.28
CA ARG A 156 -4.19 -0.36 -19.29
C ARG A 156 -4.13 1.11 -19.69
N ALA A 157 -3.03 1.80 -19.35
CA ALA A 157 -2.76 3.17 -19.76
C ALA A 157 -2.18 3.28 -21.18
N GLY A 158 -2.00 2.17 -21.90
CA GLY A 158 -1.37 2.16 -23.22
C GLY A 158 0.14 2.37 -23.19
N ILE A 159 0.79 2.21 -22.03
CA ILE A 159 2.22 2.42 -21.83
C ILE A 159 2.92 1.05 -21.84
N ALA A 160 3.90 0.89 -22.73
CA ALA A 160 4.67 -0.35 -22.84
C ALA A 160 5.72 -0.43 -21.72
N ILE A 161 5.54 -1.37 -20.81
CA ILE A 161 6.50 -1.76 -19.77
C ILE A 161 6.58 -3.28 -19.73
N GLY A 162 7.79 -3.81 -19.76
CA GLY A 162 8.10 -5.22 -19.65
C GLY A 162 8.90 -5.56 -18.39
N LEU A 163 9.25 -6.83 -18.22
CA LEU A 163 10.05 -7.27 -17.07
C LEU A 163 11.47 -6.69 -17.09
N ASP A 164 12.04 -6.47 -18.27
CA ASP A 164 13.39 -5.94 -18.44
C ASP A 164 13.53 -4.49 -17.97
N ASP A 165 12.42 -3.75 -17.87
CA ASP A 165 12.43 -2.38 -17.36
C ASP A 165 12.63 -2.29 -15.83
N PHE A 166 12.58 -3.44 -15.11
CA PHE A 166 12.77 -3.49 -13.65
C PHE A 166 14.19 -3.86 -13.20
N HIS A 167 15.15 -3.85 -14.11
CA HIS A 167 16.58 -4.15 -13.85
C HIS A 167 17.42 -2.91 -13.62
#